data_6bebca11dc993e63327c82f378ce6b18
#
_entry.id   6bebca11dc993e63327c82f378ce6b18
#
_cell.length_a   1.000
_cell.length_b   1.000
_cell.length_c   1.000
_cell.angle_alpha   90.00
_cell.angle_beta   90.00
_cell.angle_gamma   90.00
#
_symmetry.space_group_name_H-M   'P 1'
#
loop_
_entity.id
_entity.type
_entity.pdbx_description
1 polymer ?
#
loop_
_entity_poly.entity_id
_entity_poly.type
_entity_poly.pdbx_seq_one_letter_code
_entity_poly.pdbx_strand_id
1 'polypeptide(L)'
;MSYFYQLLIVLISGSFAAWLTTRLALRRFYNEKWWEKRANAFIEITDAVYQIKLAQEYNVELKVYGRLGPHEYPNFIVLNELQINEMLGASKKANDIVKKFSQVGPLLVTERVSKLLSDYIKENYLADYDVHYKGWDYEEAEEHMLELTSKLLVDLVAASKRELKLH
;
A
#
# COMPACT_ATOMS: atom_id res chain seq x y z
N MET A 1 -35.23 -10.95 56.31
CA MET A 1 -35.08 -11.56 54.93
C MET A 1 -34.98 -10.55 53.80
N SER A 2 -35.54 -9.36 53.96
CA SER A 2 -35.55 -8.32 52.87
C SER A 2 -34.17 -7.77 52.49
N TYR A 3 -33.28 -7.54 53.46
CA TYR A 3 -31.93 -6.99 53.22
C TYR A 3 -31.01 -7.96 52.42
N PHE A 4 -31.15 -9.25 52.61
CA PHE A 4 -30.38 -10.25 51.89
C PHE A 4 -30.74 -10.25 50.41
N TYR A 5 -32.03 -10.18 50.07
CA TYR A 5 -32.49 -10.05 48.68
C TYR A 5 -32.02 -8.76 48.01
N GLN A 6 -32.06 -7.63 48.71
CA GLN A 6 -31.57 -6.36 48.17
C GLN A 6 -30.09 -6.41 47.90
N LEU A 7 -29.27 -6.99 48.78
CA LEU A 7 -27.82 -7.14 48.62
C LEU A 7 -27.48 -8.05 47.45
N LEU A 8 -28.25 -9.13 47.26
CA LEU A 8 -28.06 -10.07 46.14
C LEU A 8 -28.40 -9.44 44.77
N ILE A 9 -29.48 -8.65 44.72
CA ILE A 9 -29.87 -7.89 43.52
C ILE A 9 -28.77 -6.88 43.14
N VAL A 10 -28.24 -6.12 44.11
CA VAL A 10 -27.17 -5.15 43.87
C VAL A 10 -25.90 -5.84 43.40
N LEU A 11 -25.52 -6.97 43.97
CA LEU A 11 -24.35 -7.75 43.53
C LEU A 11 -24.51 -8.28 42.10
N ILE A 12 -25.67 -8.83 41.75
CA ILE A 12 -25.93 -9.35 40.39
C ILE A 12 -25.95 -8.23 39.38
N SER A 13 -26.66 -7.13 39.66
CA SER A 13 -26.73 -5.98 38.75
C SER A 13 -25.39 -5.30 38.57
N GLY A 14 -24.61 -5.13 39.66
CA GLY A 14 -23.25 -4.57 39.60
C GLY A 14 -22.29 -5.45 38.79
N SER A 15 -22.33 -6.76 39.00
CA SER A 15 -21.51 -7.74 38.28
C SER A 15 -21.88 -7.75 36.78
N PHE A 16 -23.15 -7.70 36.44
CA PHE A 16 -23.62 -7.67 35.07
C PHE A 16 -23.20 -6.37 34.36
N ALA A 17 -23.37 -5.23 35.05
CA ALA A 17 -22.94 -3.94 34.52
C ALA A 17 -21.41 -3.89 34.26
N ALA A 18 -20.61 -4.37 35.22
CA ALA A 18 -19.15 -4.47 35.09
C ALA A 18 -18.75 -5.39 33.93
N TRP A 19 -19.37 -6.57 33.82
CA TRP A 19 -19.10 -7.51 32.71
C TRP A 19 -19.45 -6.89 31.35
N LEU A 20 -20.60 -6.22 31.20
CA LEU A 20 -21.03 -5.58 29.97
C LEU A 20 -20.07 -4.45 29.56
N THR A 21 -19.71 -3.60 30.53
CA THR A 21 -18.77 -2.49 30.32
C THR A 21 -17.41 -3.01 29.86
N THR A 22 -16.87 -4.03 30.52
CA THR A 22 -15.60 -4.64 30.14
C THR A 22 -15.65 -5.25 28.74
N ARG A 23 -16.73 -5.94 28.41
CA ARG A 23 -16.92 -6.53 27.09
C ARG A 23 -16.99 -5.48 25.97
N LEU A 24 -17.71 -4.39 26.22
CA LEU A 24 -17.80 -3.27 25.27
C LEU A 24 -16.45 -2.54 25.10
N ALA A 25 -15.73 -2.31 26.20
CA ALA A 25 -14.40 -1.70 26.18
C ALA A 25 -13.40 -2.56 25.40
N LEU A 26 -13.37 -3.86 25.64
CA LEU A 26 -12.52 -4.81 24.90
C LEU A 26 -12.85 -4.82 23.42
N ARG A 27 -14.14 -4.88 23.06
CA ARG A 27 -14.56 -4.85 21.65
C ARG A 27 -14.12 -3.56 20.95
N ARG A 28 -14.26 -2.42 21.63
CA ARG A 28 -13.79 -1.12 21.12
C ARG A 28 -12.29 -1.12 20.92
N PHE A 29 -11.54 -1.58 21.93
CA PHE A 29 -10.08 -1.68 21.87
C PHE A 29 -9.59 -2.56 20.69
N TYR A 30 -10.20 -3.74 20.50
CA TYR A 30 -9.84 -4.61 19.37
C TYR A 30 -10.18 -3.97 18.03
N ASN A 31 -11.32 -3.28 17.91
CA ASN A 31 -11.69 -2.59 16.68
C ASN A 31 -10.72 -1.44 16.36
N GLU A 32 -10.30 -0.65 17.35
CA GLU A 32 -9.32 0.42 17.19
C GLU A 32 -7.96 -0.14 16.76
N LYS A 33 -7.50 -1.22 17.39
CA LYS A 33 -6.23 -1.87 17.03
C LYS A 33 -6.26 -2.51 15.63
N TRP A 34 -7.36 -3.08 15.23
CA TRP A 34 -7.53 -3.59 13.88
C TRP A 34 -7.54 -2.47 12.84
N TRP A 35 -8.24 -1.39 13.13
CA TRP A 35 -8.27 -0.22 12.26
C TRP A 35 -6.86 0.38 12.09
N GLU A 36 -6.10 0.53 13.17
CA GLU A 36 -4.72 1.02 13.15
C GLU A 36 -3.83 0.13 12.28
N LYS A 37 -3.91 -1.19 12.44
CA LYS A 37 -3.13 -2.14 11.62
C LYS A 37 -3.49 -2.05 10.14
N ARG A 38 -4.77 -1.89 9.81
CA ARG A 38 -5.21 -1.72 8.43
C ARG A 38 -4.73 -0.41 7.83
N ALA A 39 -4.85 0.69 8.57
CA ALA A 39 -4.37 1.99 8.13
C ALA A 39 -2.86 1.95 7.85
N ASN A 40 -2.07 1.37 8.75
CA ASN A 40 -0.63 1.21 8.54
C ASN A 40 -0.30 0.34 7.33
N ALA A 41 -1.05 -0.73 7.07
CA ALA A 41 -0.86 -1.55 5.88
C ALA A 41 -1.14 -0.76 4.60
N PHE A 42 -2.20 0.04 4.55
CA PHE A 42 -2.49 0.90 3.40
C PHE A 42 -1.40 1.95 3.17
N ILE A 43 -0.89 2.57 4.24
CA ILE A 43 0.23 3.52 4.17
C ILE A 43 1.47 2.82 3.61
N GLU A 44 1.87 1.67 4.18
CA GLU A 44 3.04 0.90 3.76
C GLU A 44 2.98 0.51 2.27
N ILE A 45 1.81 0.05 1.79
CA ILE A 45 1.61 -0.30 0.38
C ILE A 45 1.68 0.94 -0.52
N THR A 46 0.99 2.01 -0.13
CA THR A 46 0.92 3.24 -0.93
C THR A 46 2.29 3.88 -1.07
N ASP A 47 3.05 3.96 0.03
CA ASP A 47 4.44 4.44 0.03
C ASP A 47 5.34 3.56 -0.85
N ALA A 48 5.18 2.23 -0.78
CA ALA A 48 5.93 1.32 -1.62
C ALA A 48 5.65 1.56 -3.11
N VAL A 49 4.38 1.63 -3.52
CA VAL A 49 4.02 1.90 -4.92
C VAL A 49 4.52 3.28 -5.36
N TYR A 50 4.49 4.28 -4.48
CA TYR A 50 5.05 5.60 -4.77
C TYR A 50 6.57 5.56 -4.99
N GLN A 51 7.32 4.79 -4.21
CA GLN A 51 8.78 4.62 -4.42
C GLN A 51 9.10 3.92 -5.74
N ILE A 52 8.32 2.93 -6.15
CA ILE A 52 8.46 2.28 -7.45
C ILE A 52 8.21 3.31 -8.57
N LYS A 53 7.13 4.09 -8.44
CA LYS A 53 6.77 5.13 -9.40
C LYS A 53 7.91 6.16 -9.57
N LEU A 54 8.48 6.67 -8.48
CA LEU A 54 9.59 7.63 -8.53
C LEU A 54 10.80 7.09 -9.29
N ALA A 55 11.16 5.82 -9.08
CA ALA A 55 12.26 5.20 -9.79
C ALA A 55 11.95 5.04 -11.29
N GLN A 56 10.74 4.69 -11.65
CA GLN A 56 10.30 4.58 -13.06
C GLN A 56 10.26 5.95 -13.73
N GLU A 57 9.71 6.98 -13.08
CA GLU A 57 9.69 8.36 -13.58
C GLU A 57 11.11 8.84 -13.88
N TYR A 58 12.02 8.66 -12.93
CA TYR A 58 13.42 9.05 -13.13
C TYR A 58 14.05 8.36 -14.36
N ASN A 59 13.82 7.06 -14.54
CA ASN A 59 14.37 6.32 -15.68
C ASN A 59 13.82 6.81 -17.01
N VAL A 60 12.51 7.06 -17.11
CA VAL A 60 11.88 7.61 -18.31
C VAL A 60 12.42 9.02 -18.61
N GLU A 61 12.46 9.89 -17.60
CA GLU A 61 12.97 11.26 -17.75
C GLU A 61 14.46 11.30 -18.10
N LEU A 62 15.28 10.40 -17.54
CA LEU A 62 16.70 10.29 -17.86
C LEU A 62 16.93 9.98 -19.36
N LYS A 63 16.09 9.15 -19.96
CA LYS A 63 16.16 8.86 -21.39
C LYS A 63 15.74 10.06 -22.23
N VAL A 64 14.70 10.77 -21.83
CA VAL A 64 14.30 12.04 -22.48
C VAL A 64 15.43 13.05 -22.41
N TYR A 65 16.03 13.22 -21.24
CA TYR A 65 17.19 14.09 -21.05
C TYR A 65 18.38 13.67 -21.91
N GLY A 66 18.65 12.38 -22.03
CA GLY A 66 19.73 11.83 -22.86
C GLY A 66 19.53 12.14 -24.37
N ARG A 67 18.28 12.23 -24.83
CA ARG A 67 17.93 12.56 -26.22
C ARG A 67 17.95 14.07 -26.49
N LEU A 68 17.35 14.86 -25.61
CA LEU A 68 17.15 16.30 -25.80
C LEU A 68 18.36 17.13 -25.33
N GLY A 69 19.07 16.65 -24.33
CA GLY A 69 20.19 17.35 -23.74
C GLY A 69 19.79 18.46 -22.74
N PRO A 70 20.79 19.06 -22.06
CA PRO A 70 20.55 20.01 -20.98
C PRO A 70 19.92 21.34 -21.44
N HIS A 71 20.04 21.69 -22.71
CA HIS A 71 19.46 22.93 -23.22
C HIS A 71 17.96 22.86 -23.41
N GLU A 72 17.44 21.70 -23.82
CA GLU A 72 16.00 21.50 -24.04
C GLU A 72 15.28 20.97 -22.79
N TYR A 73 16.04 20.36 -21.88
CA TYR A 73 15.50 19.81 -20.65
C TYR A 73 16.25 20.31 -19.39
N PRO A 74 16.26 21.63 -19.12
CA PRO A 74 17.15 22.27 -18.13
C PRO A 74 16.80 21.95 -16.68
N ASN A 75 15.57 21.52 -16.40
CA ASN A 75 15.10 21.26 -15.02
C ASN A 75 15.37 19.84 -14.53
N PHE A 76 15.87 18.96 -15.40
CA PHE A 76 16.17 17.59 -14.99
C PHE A 76 17.48 17.52 -14.20
N ILE A 77 17.42 16.89 -13.04
CA ILE A 77 18.58 16.71 -12.17
C ILE A 77 19.11 15.30 -12.35
N VAL A 78 20.29 15.18 -12.94
CA VAL A 78 20.99 13.90 -13.04
C VAL A 78 21.50 13.49 -11.67
N LEU A 79 21.02 12.35 -11.19
CA LEU A 79 21.44 11.79 -9.89
C LEU A 79 22.88 11.24 -9.98
N ASN A 80 23.61 11.36 -8.89
CA ASN A 80 24.92 10.71 -8.77
C ASN A 80 24.76 9.20 -8.49
N GLU A 81 25.86 8.45 -8.58
CA GLU A 81 25.85 6.99 -8.41
C GLU A 81 25.29 6.55 -7.05
N LEU A 82 25.60 7.27 -5.96
CA LEU A 82 25.08 6.97 -4.63
C LEU A 82 23.56 7.11 -4.59
N GLN A 83 23.04 8.22 -5.11
CA GLN A 83 21.61 8.51 -5.17
C GLN A 83 20.85 7.49 -6.05
N ILE A 84 21.44 7.08 -7.18
CA ILE A 84 20.88 6.02 -8.03
C ILE A 84 20.80 4.70 -7.26
N ASN A 85 21.86 4.33 -6.57
CA ASN A 85 21.89 3.08 -5.78
C ASN A 85 20.89 3.11 -4.63
N GLU A 86 20.71 4.25 -3.97
CA GLU A 86 19.68 4.44 -2.93
C GLU A 86 18.26 4.30 -3.51
N MET A 87 17.98 4.96 -4.64
CA MET A 87 16.69 4.89 -5.33
C MET A 87 16.36 3.46 -5.79
N LEU A 88 17.31 2.77 -6.41
CA LEU A 88 17.15 1.38 -6.83
C LEU A 88 16.94 0.44 -5.64
N GLY A 89 17.68 0.67 -4.55
CA GLY A 89 17.52 -0.08 -3.31
C GLY A 89 16.15 0.13 -2.68
N ALA A 90 15.63 1.37 -2.68
CA ALA A 90 14.29 1.70 -2.20
C ALA A 90 13.21 1.05 -3.09
N SER A 91 13.35 1.13 -4.41
CA SER A 91 12.42 0.51 -5.36
C SER A 91 12.39 -1.03 -5.22
N LYS A 92 13.54 -1.67 -5.01
CA LYS A 92 13.61 -3.11 -4.76
C LYS A 92 12.85 -3.50 -3.49
N LYS A 93 13.10 -2.81 -2.37
CA LYS A 93 12.36 -3.04 -1.11
C LYS A 93 10.86 -2.80 -1.28
N ALA A 94 10.49 -1.77 -2.03
CA ALA A 94 9.11 -1.46 -2.34
C ALA A 94 8.42 -2.59 -3.12
N ASN A 95 9.09 -3.18 -4.12
CA ASN A 95 8.58 -4.35 -4.84
C ASN A 95 8.39 -5.56 -3.92
N ASP A 96 9.28 -5.78 -2.96
CA ASP A 96 9.13 -6.86 -1.96
C ASP A 96 7.89 -6.62 -1.07
N ILE A 97 7.61 -5.36 -0.69
CA ILE A 97 6.41 -4.98 0.07
C ILE A 97 5.15 -5.25 -0.77
N VAL A 98 5.10 -4.80 -2.03
CA VAL A 98 3.97 -5.05 -2.94
C VAL A 98 3.74 -6.56 -3.09
N LYS A 99 4.79 -7.35 -3.28
CA LYS A 99 4.72 -8.81 -3.38
C LYS A 99 4.22 -9.45 -2.07
N LYS A 100 4.69 -9.00 -0.92
CA LYS A 100 4.20 -9.44 0.40
C LYS A 100 2.69 -9.23 0.51
N PHE A 101 2.21 -8.00 0.24
CA PHE A 101 0.79 -7.69 0.40
C PHE A 101 -0.12 -8.29 -0.68
N SER A 102 0.39 -8.63 -1.85
CA SER A 102 -0.38 -9.40 -2.83
C SER A 102 -0.73 -10.80 -2.32
N GLN A 103 0.10 -11.37 -1.43
CA GLN A 103 -0.07 -12.73 -0.89
C GLN A 103 -0.77 -12.74 0.47
N VAL A 104 -0.34 -11.88 1.42
CA VAL A 104 -0.88 -11.85 2.78
C VAL A 104 -1.90 -10.74 3.01
N GLY A 105 -2.12 -9.91 1.99
CA GLY A 105 -3.01 -8.77 2.05
C GLY A 105 -4.41 -9.07 2.57
N PRO A 106 -5.09 -10.17 2.19
CA PRO A 106 -6.44 -10.48 2.69
C PRO A 106 -6.57 -10.52 4.22
N LEU A 107 -5.47 -10.67 4.94
CA LEU A 107 -5.45 -10.57 6.41
C LEU A 107 -5.51 -9.14 6.93
N LEU A 108 -4.99 -8.16 6.18
CA LEU A 108 -4.81 -6.77 6.65
C LEU A 108 -5.54 -5.75 5.78
N VAL A 109 -5.67 -6.03 4.48
CA VAL A 109 -6.40 -5.22 3.50
C VAL A 109 -7.52 -6.05 2.89
N THR A 110 -8.25 -5.54 1.90
CA THR A 110 -9.32 -6.30 1.25
C THR A 110 -8.78 -7.20 0.14
N GLU A 111 -9.54 -8.25 -0.21
CA GLU A 111 -9.25 -9.11 -1.36
C GLU A 111 -9.09 -8.30 -2.65
N ARG A 112 -9.90 -7.24 -2.79
CA ARG A 112 -9.80 -6.34 -3.94
C ARG A 112 -8.41 -5.70 -4.04
N VAL A 113 -7.86 -5.20 -2.93
CA VAL A 113 -6.53 -4.59 -2.91
C VAL A 113 -5.45 -5.64 -3.20
N SER A 114 -5.53 -6.81 -2.57
CA SER A 114 -4.60 -7.91 -2.88
C SER A 114 -4.64 -8.30 -4.34
N LYS A 115 -5.81 -8.31 -4.95
CA LYS A 115 -5.97 -8.60 -6.38
C LYS A 115 -5.33 -7.50 -7.24
N LEU A 116 -5.55 -6.21 -6.93
CA LEU A 116 -4.90 -5.11 -7.64
C LEU A 116 -3.38 -5.25 -7.64
N LEU A 117 -2.80 -5.58 -6.48
CA LEU A 117 -1.35 -5.82 -6.36
C LEU A 117 -0.88 -7.04 -7.14
N SER A 118 -1.65 -8.13 -7.11
CA SER A 118 -1.34 -9.36 -7.85
C SER A 118 -1.42 -9.14 -9.36
N ASP A 119 -2.44 -8.44 -9.83
CA ASP A 119 -2.59 -8.10 -11.25
C ASP A 119 -1.43 -7.20 -11.72
N TYR A 120 -1.04 -6.21 -10.92
CA TYR A 120 0.14 -5.37 -11.20
C TYR A 120 1.43 -6.18 -11.33
N ILE A 121 1.69 -7.11 -10.39
CA ILE A 121 2.88 -7.97 -10.45
C ILE A 121 2.88 -8.83 -11.73
N LYS A 122 1.71 -9.34 -12.11
CA LYS A 122 1.55 -10.14 -13.30
C LYS A 122 1.83 -9.32 -14.57
N GLU A 123 1.27 -8.10 -14.66
CA GLU A 123 1.51 -7.21 -15.79
C GLU A 123 2.98 -6.79 -15.90
N ASN A 124 3.64 -6.52 -14.75
CA ASN A 124 5.08 -6.24 -14.73
C ASN A 124 5.90 -7.42 -15.29
N TYR A 125 5.56 -8.64 -14.91
CA TYR A 125 6.21 -9.85 -15.43
C TYR A 125 5.94 -10.04 -16.94
N LEU A 126 4.72 -9.76 -17.39
CA LEU A 126 4.36 -9.87 -18.81
C LEU A 126 5.08 -8.81 -19.67
N ALA A 127 5.21 -7.57 -19.18
CA ALA A 127 5.95 -6.53 -19.89
C ALA A 127 7.43 -6.94 -20.08
N ASP A 128 8.08 -7.44 -19.02
CA ASP A 128 9.45 -7.95 -19.09
C ASP A 128 9.58 -9.14 -20.09
N TYR A 129 8.63 -10.08 -20.04
CA TYR A 129 8.56 -11.18 -20.97
C TYR A 129 8.39 -10.70 -22.42
N ASP A 130 7.52 -9.74 -22.67
CA ASP A 130 7.20 -9.25 -24.01
C ASP A 130 8.39 -8.52 -24.64
N VAL A 131 9.17 -7.78 -23.83
CA VAL A 131 10.45 -7.20 -24.29
C VAL A 131 11.42 -8.29 -24.73
N HIS A 132 11.62 -9.33 -23.91
CA HIS A 132 12.65 -10.34 -24.17
C HIS A 132 12.28 -11.34 -25.29
N TYR A 133 10.99 -11.68 -25.42
CA TYR A 133 10.55 -12.77 -26.29
C TYR A 133 9.65 -12.37 -27.45
N LYS A 134 9.01 -11.18 -27.39
CA LYS A 134 8.12 -10.70 -28.46
C LYS A 134 8.68 -9.49 -29.20
N GLY A 135 9.86 -8.99 -28.77
CA GLY A 135 10.53 -7.86 -29.42
C GLY A 135 9.83 -6.52 -29.16
N TRP A 136 9.15 -6.41 -28.02
CA TRP A 136 8.57 -5.14 -27.61
C TRP A 136 9.68 -4.12 -27.34
N ASP A 137 9.45 -2.86 -27.69
CA ASP A 137 10.44 -1.83 -27.43
C ASP A 137 10.60 -1.64 -25.91
N TYR A 138 11.85 -1.55 -25.49
CA TYR A 138 12.17 -1.39 -24.06
C TYR A 138 11.65 -0.05 -23.50
N GLU A 139 11.67 1.01 -24.30
CA GLU A 139 11.14 2.32 -23.94
C GLU A 139 9.62 2.28 -23.75
N GLU A 140 8.91 1.69 -24.73
CA GLU A 140 7.45 1.52 -24.63
C GLU A 140 7.07 0.69 -23.43
N ALA A 141 7.83 -0.35 -23.09
CA ALA A 141 7.59 -1.17 -21.91
C ALA A 141 7.75 -0.38 -20.60
N GLU A 142 8.76 0.48 -20.49
CA GLU A 142 8.97 1.32 -19.30
C GLU A 142 7.87 2.38 -19.15
N GLU A 143 7.47 3.05 -20.24
CA GLU A 143 6.35 4.00 -20.22
C GLU A 143 5.05 3.32 -19.82
N HIS A 144 4.78 2.15 -20.38
CA HIS A 144 3.61 1.33 -20.00
C HIS A 144 3.62 0.95 -18.53
N MET A 145 4.79 0.54 -17.99
CA MET A 145 4.92 0.21 -16.57
C MET A 145 4.74 1.42 -15.66
N LEU A 146 5.21 2.59 -16.06
CA LEU A 146 4.97 3.83 -15.32
C LEU A 146 3.48 4.19 -15.29
N GLU A 147 2.77 4.00 -16.39
CA GLU A 147 1.31 4.21 -16.48
C GLU A 147 0.57 3.24 -15.55
N LEU A 148 0.90 1.95 -15.59
CA LEU A 148 0.32 0.92 -14.72
C LEU A 148 0.57 1.23 -13.24
N THR A 149 1.79 1.64 -12.88
CA THR A 149 2.14 1.99 -11.50
C THR A 149 1.39 3.24 -11.04
N SER A 150 1.26 4.24 -11.91
CA SER A 150 0.50 5.46 -11.63
C SER A 150 -0.98 5.16 -11.41
N LYS A 151 -1.57 4.31 -12.24
CA LYS A 151 -2.95 3.83 -12.10
C LYS A 151 -3.14 3.05 -10.80
N LEU A 152 -2.22 2.11 -10.50
CA LEU A 152 -2.25 1.36 -9.25
C LEU A 152 -2.25 2.29 -8.04
N LEU A 153 -1.41 3.33 -8.04
CA LEU A 153 -1.35 4.30 -6.95
C LEU A 153 -2.69 5.02 -6.74
N VAL A 154 -3.33 5.47 -7.83
CA VAL A 154 -4.65 6.11 -7.78
C VAL A 154 -5.71 5.15 -7.22
N ASP A 155 -5.73 3.91 -7.71
CA ASP A 155 -6.68 2.89 -7.28
C ASP A 155 -6.49 2.50 -5.81
N LEU A 156 -5.24 2.44 -5.32
CA LEU A 156 -4.91 2.19 -3.91
C LEU A 156 -5.37 3.33 -3.02
N VAL A 157 -5.13 4.58 -3.40
CA VAL A 157 -5.61 5.76 -2.65
C VAL A 157 -7.13 5.77 -2.59
N ALA A 158 -7.82 5.48 -3.70
CA ALA A 158 -9.26 5.40 -3.73
C ALA A 158 -9.80 4.24 -2.87
N ALA A 159 -9.13 3.10 -2.86
CA ALA A 159 -9.47 1.96 -2.02
C ALA A 159 -9.26 2.29 -0.53
N SER A 160 -8.12 2.89 -0.17
CA SER A 160 -7.80 3.25 1.23
C SER A 160 -8.83 4.23 1.81
N LYS A 161 -9.18 5.28 1.05
CA LYS A 161 -10.23 6.24 1.48
C LYS A 161 -11.55 5.54 1.79
N ARG A 162 -11.98 4.63 0.91
CA ARG A 162 -13.23 3.89 1.09
C ARG A 162 -13.18 2.93 2.28
N GLU A 163 -12.10 2.15 2.40
CA GLU A 163 -11.95 1.13 3.43
C GLU A 163 -11.74 1.72 4.83
N LEU A 164 -11.01 2.83 4.91
CA LEU A 164 -10.77 3.54 6.17
C LEU A 164 -11.87 4.56 6.49
N LYS A 165 -12.88 4.69 5.61
CA LYS A 165 -13.98 5.68 5.75
C LYS A 165 -13.47 7.12 5.94
N LEU A 166 -12.40 7.45 5.22
CA LEU A 166 -11.88 8.82 5.16
C LEU A 166 -12.74 9.62 4.15
N HIS A 167 -13.33 10.70 4.61
CA HIS A 167 -14.17 11.61 3.82
C HIS A 167 -13.35 12.75 3.22
#